data_c88c2b84ccf5f3388de936ed77230024
#
_entry.id   c88c2b84ccf5f3388de936ed77230024
#
_cell.length_a   1.000
_cell.length_b   1.000
_cell.length_c   1.000
_cell.angle_alpha   90.00
_cell.angle_beta   90.00
_cell.angle_gamma   90.00
#
_symmetry.space_group_name_H-M   'P 1'
#
loop_
_entity.id
_entity.type
_entity.pdbx_description
1 polymer ?
#
loop_
_entity_poly.entity_id
_entity_poly.type
_entity_poly.pdbx_seq_one_letter_code
_entity_poly.pdbx_strand_id
1 'polypeptide(L)'
;ALDAIDDLGLLCLPGLAGGPALAAAARYARSRRAFFVAEPAGTKAATTAAVSSIRAADRGHAAVWFPRVELRDPLQPAATTSFGSSAAVAGLLARTDRDRGVWGFPQGALQGVTALAAAIDPHGAARLRRNGVNALRLVPGHGIRSWGARTAGSGQDSGEEWKYAPVRRLALYLEQSIDRGLGWAAFEPNDEPTWTQVRAVVAAFLEETFRYGAFAGRTPEESYFVRCGLETTTQRDIENGLVVIEVGFAPLRPAEFVVFRIRHRWD
;
A
#
# COMPACT_ATOMS: atom_id res chain seq x y z
N ALA A 1 -20.85 0.24 -5.39
CA ALA A 1 -20.92 -0.74 -4.30
C ALA A 1 -19.74 -0.55 -3.32
N LEU A 2 -18.50 -0.43 -3.81
CA LEU A 2 -17.32 -0.25 -2.95
C LEU A 2 -17.24 1.14 -2.30
N ASP A 3 -17.97 2.13 -2.81
CA ASP A 3 -17.97 3.50 -2.26
C ASP A 3 -18.63 3.59 -0.88
N ALA A 4 -19.44 2.60 -0.54
CA ALA A 4 -20.06 2.46 0.79
C ALA A 4 -19.12 1.86 1.87
N ILE A 5 -17.89 1.48 1.50
CA ILE A 5 -16.90 0.94 2.44
C ILE A 5 -15.96 2.07 2.85
N ASP A 6 -16.05 2.54 4.08
CA ASP A 6 -15.26 3.69 4.54
C ASP A 6 -13.77 3.37 4.74
N ASP A 7 -13.43 2.12 5.10
CA ASP A 7 -12.07 1.67 5.46
C ASP A 7 -11.45 0.70 4.45
N LEU A 8 -11.63 0.95 3.16
CA LEU A 8 -11.06 0.12 2.11
C LEU A 8 -9.53 0.18 2.13
N GLY A 9 -8.88 -0.80 2.76
CA GLY A 9 -7.41 -0.87 2.83
C GLY A 9 -6.76 -1.61 1.66
N LEU A 10 -7.34 -2.75 1.25
CA LEU A 10 -6.84 -3.59 0.15
C LEU A 10 -7.92 -3.79 -0.90
N LEU A 11 -7.53 -3.64 -2.17
CA LEU A 11 -8.36 -3.95 -3.33
C LEU A 11 -7.69 -5.04 -4.17
N CYS A 12 -8.43 -6.04 -4.59
CA CYS A 12 -8.01 -6.97 -5.64
C CYS A 12 -9.18 -7.29 -6.57
N LEU A 13 -8.86 -7.62 -7.82
CA LEU A 13 -9.84 -7.97 -8.86
C LEU A 13 -9.42 -9.32 -9.49
N PRO A 14 -9.70 -10.45 -8.81
CA PRO A 14 -9.32 -11.76 -9.32
C PRO A 14 -9.92 -12.04 -10.70
N GLY A 15 -9.10 -12.54 -11.62
CA GLY A 15 -9.48 -12.82 -13.00
C GLY A 15 -9.35 -11.64 -13.98
N LEU A 16 -9.16 -10.41 -13.52
CA LEU A 16 -9.03 -9.23 -14.36
C LEU A 16 -7.57 -8.75 -14.46
N ALA A 17 -6.83 -9.28 -15.46
CA ALA A 17 -5.41 -9.00 -15.69
C ALA A 17 -5.14 -8.04 -16.85
N GLY A 18 -6.16 -7.53 -17.52
CA GLY A 18 -6.03 -6.62 -18.67
C GLY A 18 -5.57 -5.23 -18.27
N GLY A 19 -4.70 -4.61 -19.08
CA GLY A 19 -4.13 -3.28 -18.80
C GLY A 19 -5.18 -2.20 -18.48
N PRO A 20 -6.26 -2.04 -19.24
CA PRO A 20 -7.30 -1.06 -18.94
C PRO A 20 -7.97 -1.27 -17.57
N ALA A 21 -8.24 -2.54 -17.19
CA ALA A 21 -8.81 -2.88 -15.89
C ALA A 21 -7.84 -2.55 -14.75
N LEU A 22 -6.55 -2.89 -14.89
CA LEU A 22 -5.51 -2.57 -13.90
C LEU A 22 -5.35 -1.06 -13.75
N ALA A 23 -5.36 -0.30 -14.85
CA ALA A 23 -5.25 1.15 -14.82
C ALA A 23 -6.45 1.81 -14.11
N ALA A 24 -7.66 1.32 -14.37
CA ALA A 24 -8.88 1.80 -13.72
C ALA A 24 -8.87 1.48 -12.21
N ALA A 25 -8.50 0.24 -11.84
CA ALA A 25 -8.43 -0.19 -10.45
C ALA A 25 -7.36 0.56 -9.65
N ALA A 26 -6.18 0.79 -10.22
CA ALA A 26 -5.12 1.56 -9.58
C ALA A 26 -5.53 3.01 -9.31
N ARG A 27 -6.22 3.66 -10.28
CA ARG A 27 -6.78 5.00 -10.11
C ARG A 27 -7.85 5.04 -9.03
N TYR A 28 -8.75 4.07 -9.01
CA TYR A 28 -9.77 3.94 -7.97
C TYR A 28 -9.14 3.72 -6.59
N ALA A 29 -8.17 2.81 -6.48
CA ALA A 29 -7.44 2.60 -5.23
C ALA A 29 -6.79 3.90 -4.73
N ARG A 30 -6.18 4.67 -5.63
CA ARG A 30 -5.62 5.99 -5.28
C ARG A 30 -6.68 6.95 -4.75
N SER A 31 -7.83 7.06 -5.41
CA SER A 31 -8.91 7.98 -4.97
C SER A 31 -9.49 7.58 -3.60
N ARG A 32 -9.40 6.30 -3.24
CA ARG A 32 -9.88 5.75 -1.97
C ARG A 32 -8.79 5.61 -0.92
N ARG A 33 -7.56 6.09 -1.16
CA ARG A 33 -6.38 5.85 -0.30
C ARG A 33 -6.18 4.36 0.00
N ALA A 34 -6.56 3.47 -0.92
CA ALA A 34 -6.43 2.03 -0.83
C ALA A 34 -5.19 1.53 -1.57
N PHE A 35 -4.78 0.29 -1.31
CA PHE A 35 -3.68 -0.37 -2.00
C PHE A 35 -4.21 -1.49 -2.89
N PHE A 36 -3.88 -1.44 -4.18
CA PHE A 36 -4.33 -2.39 -5.19
C PHE A 36 -3.34 -3.55 -5.38
N VAL A 37 -3.77 -4.76 -5.09
CA VAL A 37 -3.05 -5.99 -5.40
C VAL A 37 -3.48 -6.46 -6.79
N ALA A 38 -2.67 -6.11 -7.80
CA ALA A 38 -3.01 -6.33 -9.19
C ALA A 38 -2.88 -7.81 -9.60
N GLU A 39 -3.79 -8.24 -10.47
CA GLU A 39 -3.79 -9.59 -11.02
C GLU A 39 -2.68 -9.74 -12.07
N PRO A 40 -1.83 -10.79 -12.00
CA PRO A 40 -0.83 -11.05 -13.04
C PRO A 40 -1.48 -11.66 -14.28
N ALA A 41 -0.99 -11.28 -15.45
CA ALA A 41 -1.32 -11.95 -16.69
C ALA A 41 -0.66 -13.35 -16.79
N GLY A 42 -0.99 -14.12 -17.82
CA GLY A 42 -0.49 -15.49 -18.00
C GLY A 42 1.03 -15.60 -18.26
N THR A 43 1.66 -14.53 -18.76
CA THR A 43 3.09 -14.50 -19.07
C THR A 43 3.80 -13.31 -18.43
N LYS A 44 5.14 -13.40 -18.28
CA LYS A 44 5.98 -12.30 -17.78
C LYS A 44 5.83 -11.04 -18.63
N ALA A 45 5.86 -11.19 -19.95
CA ALA A 45 5.75 -10.07 -20.90
C ALA A 45 4.39 -9.38 -20.78
N ALA A 46 3.30 -10.14 -20.80
CA ALA A 46 1.94 -9.62 -20.68
C ALA A 46 1.72 -8.95 -19.31
N THR A 47 2.25 -9.53 -18.23
CA THR A 47 2.18 -8.91 -16.89
C THR A 47 2.92 -7.59 -16.84
N THR A 48 4.13 -7.52 -17.39
CA THR A 48 4.92 -6.28 -17.47
C THR A 48 4.20 -5.21 -18.29
N ALA A 49 3.65 -5.59 -19.46
CA ALA A 49 2.89 -4.67 -20.33
C ALA A 49 1.64 -4.15 -19.62
N ALA A 50 0.91 -5.02 -18.91
CA ALA A 50 -0.28 -4.62 -18.16
C ALA A 50 0.06 -3.64 -17.01
N VAL A 51 1.16 -3.87 -16.30
CA VAL A 51 1.66 -2.94 -15.26
C VAL A 51 2.07 -1.60 -15.86
N SER A 52 2.72 -1.61 -17.04
CA SER A 52 3.12 -0.39 -17.74
C SER A 52 1.94 0.47 -18.17
N SER A 53 0.74 -0.11 -18.34
CA SER A 53 -0.50 0.63 -18.64
C SER A 53 -1.02 1.46 -17.46
N ILE A 54 -0.61 1.17 -16.24
CA ILE A 54 -0.97 1.98 -15.07
C ILE A 54 -0.24 3.32 -15.17
N ARG A 55 -0.96 4.43 -15.00
CA ARG A 55 -0.39 5.77 -15.03
C ARG A 55 0.68 5.94 -13.95
N ALA A 56 1.75 6.67 -14.24
CA ALA A 56 2.85 6.88 -13.28
C ALA A 56 2.36 7.32 -11.89
N ALA A 57 1.44 8.29 -11.84
CA ALA A 57 0.87 8.79 -10.58
C ALA A 57 0.08 7.75 -9.76
N ASP A 58 -0.39 6.66 -10.38
CA ASP A 58 -1.21 5.63 -9.73
C ASP A 58 -0.39 4.39 -9.36
N ARG A 59 0.82 4.23 -9.92
CA ARG A 59 1.68 3.04 -9.73
C ARG A 59 2.11 2.81 -8.28
N GLY A 60 2.29 3.88 -7.52
CA GLY A 60 2.60 3.79 -6.09
C GLY A 60 1.50 3.13 -5.26
N HIS A 61 0.25 3.14 -5.74
CA HIS A 61 -0.90 2.52 -5.05
C HIS A 61 -1.17 1.08 -5.49
N ALA A 62 -0.32 0.50 -6.34
CA ALA A 62 -0.50 -0.84 -6.87
C ALA A 62 0.77 -1.68 -6.74
N ALA A 63 0.61 -2.97 -6.59
CA ALA A 63 1.69 -3.95 -6.75
C ALA A 63 1.14 -5.24 -7.40
N VAL A 64 2.00 -5.94 -8.09
CA VAL A 64 1.66 -7.21 -8.73
C VAL A 64 2.70 -8.26 -8.40
N TRP A 65 2.26 -9.49 -8.26
CA TRP A 65 3.12 -10.66 -8.05
C TRP A 65 2.91 -11.66 -9.19
N PHE A 66 4.00 -12.16 -9.72
CA PHE A 66 4.03 -13.16 -10.78
C PHE A 66 4.87 -14.37 -10.33
N PRO A 67 4.54 -15.59 -10.66
CA PRO A 67 3.53 -16.05 -11.61
C PRO A 67 2.14 -16.23 -11.01
N ARG A 68 1.21 -16.75 -11.80
CA ARG A 68 -0.06 -17.31 -11.35
C ARG A 68 0.19 -18.48 -10.42
N VAL A 69 -0.77 -18.78 -9.56
CA VAL A 69 -0.72 -19.85 -8.57
C VAL A 69 -1.63 -21.00 -8.95
N GLU A 70 -1.28 -22.20 -8.50
CA GLU A 70 -2.09 -23.39 -8.66
C GLU A 70 -2.67 -23.81 -7.32
N LEU A 71 -3.97 -24.06 -7.30
CA LEU A 71 -4.70 -24.52 -6.14
C LEU A 71 -5.48 -25.79 -6.50
N ARG A 72 -5.73 -26.63 -5.50
CA ARG A 72 -6.67 -27.74 -5.65
C ARG A 72 -8.08 -27.18 -5.79
N ASP A 73 -8.84 -27.73 -6.74
CA ASP A 73 -10.25 -27.40 -6.86
C ASP A 73 -11.02 -28.01 -5.68
N PRO A 74 -11.72 -27.22 -4.86
CA PRO A 74 -12.51 -27.75 -3.75
C PRO A 74 -13.63 -28.70 -4.19
N LEU A 75 -14.14 -28.51 -5.41
CA LEU A 75 -15.22 -29.32 -6.00
C LEU A 75 -14.69 -30.58 -6.71
N GLN A 76 -13.43 -30.55 -7.12
CA GLN A 76 -12.74 -31.66 -7.77
C GLN A 76 -11.32 -31.83 -7.18
N PRO A 77 -11.18 -32.48 -6.01
CA PRO A 77 -9.89 -32.53 -5.27
C PRO A 77 -8.72 -33.16 -6.05
N ALA A 78 -9.01 -33.93 -7.10
CA ALA A 78 -7.99 -34.50 -7.99
C ALA A 78 -7.52 -33.50 -9.06
N ALA A 79 -8.25 -32.39 -9.30
CA ALA A 79 -7.91 -31.38 -10.29
C ALA A 79 -7.16 -30.21 -9.64
N THR A 80 -6.20 -29.67 -10.38
CA THR A 80 -5.48 -28.44 -10.01
C THR A 80 -5.86 -27.36 -11.02
N THR A 81 -6.25 -26.21 -10.55
CA THR A 81 -6.66 -25.08 -11.38
C THR A 81 -5.72 -23.89 -11.18
N SER A 82 -5.36 -23.22 -12.27
CA SER A 82 -4.51 -22.01 -12.23
C SER A 82 -5.37 -20.77 -11.97
N PHE A 83 -5.02 -20.04 -10.95
CA PHE A 83 -5.61 -18.75 -10.58
C PHE A 83 -4.57 -17.64 -10.64
N GLY A 84 -5.01 -16.40 -10.72
CA GLY A 84 -4.13 -15.27 -10.48
C GLY A 84 -3.69 -15.22 -9.03
N SER A 85 -2.53 -14.64 -8.79
CA SER A 85 -1.94 -14.60 -7.45
C SER A 85 -2.52 -13.49 -6.56
N SER A 86 -3.33 -12.57 -7.10
CA SER A 86 -3.76 -11.37 -6.37
C SER A 86 -4.49 -11.69 -5.06
N ALA A 87 -5.45 -12.63 -5.09
CA ALA A 87 -6.20 -13.02 -3.88
C ALA A 87 -5.31 -13.72 -2.84
N ALA A 88 -4.42 -14.64 -3.28
CA ALA A 88 -3.49 -15.32 -2.37
C ALA A 88 -2.51 -14.34 -1.71
N VAL A 89 -2.04 -13.35 -2.47
CA VAL A 89 -1.15 -12.30 -1.95
C VAL A 89 -1.92 -11.33 -1.05
N ALA A 90 -3.15 -10.95 -1.38
CA ALA A 90 -3.99 -10.14 -0.50
C ALA A 90 -4.19 -10.83 0.87
N GLY A 91 -4.44 -12.15 0.87
CA GLY A 91 -4.49 -12.94 2.10
C GLY A 91 -3.17 -12.99 2.87
N LEU A 92 -2.02 -13.04 2.17
CA LEU A 92 -0.70 -12.94 2.80
C LEU A 92 -0.49 -11.56 3.44
N LEU A 93 -0.88 -10.47 2.76
CA LEU A 93 -0.80 -9.11 3.29
C LEU A 93 -1.70 -8.95 4.51
N ALA A 94 -2.96 -9.37 4.44
CA ALA A 94 -3.90 -9.30 5.55
C ALA A 94 -3.43 -10.09 6.79
N ARG A 95 -2.81 -11.26 6.58
CA ARG A 95 -2.17 -12.01 7.66
C ARG A 95 -0.98 -11.25 8.25
N THR A 96 -0.16 -10.65 7.40
CA THR A 96 0.98 -9.83 7.86
C THR A 96 0.51 -8.64 8.67
N ASP A 97 -0.58 -7.97 8.25
CA ASP A 97 -1.17 -6.84 8.96
C ASP A 97 -1.63 -7.22 10.36
N ARG A 98 -2.31 -8.35 10.48
CA ARG A 98 -2.77 -8.85 11.78
C ARG A 98 -1.61 -9.22 12.72
N ASP A 99 -0.57 -9.84 12.18
CA ASP A 99 0.50 -10.43 12.99
C ASP A 99 1.63 -9.43 13.28
N ARG A 100 1.81 -8.40 12.45
CA ARG A 100 2.96 -7.49 12.46
C ARG A 100 2.66 -6.02 12.16
N GLY A 101 1.44 -5.70 11.80
CA GLY A 101 1.03 -4.37 11.31
C GLY A 101 1.23 -4.18 9.80
N VAL A 102 0.57 -3.15 9.26
CA VAL A 102 0.56 -2.82 7.82
C VAL A 102 1.95 -2.44 7.28
N TRP A 103 2.87 -2.06 8.13
CA TRP A 103 4.28 -1.76 7.83
C TRP A 103 5.15 -3.01 7.66
N GLY A 104 4.61 -4.20 7.98
CA GLY A 104 5.32 -5.46 7.88
C GLY A 104 5.59 -5.88 6.44
N PHE A 105 6.81 -6.36 6.14
CA PHE A 105 7.07 -7.05 4.88
C PHE A 105 6.28 -8.35 4.84
N PRO A 106 5.68 -8.72 3.68
CA PRO A 106 4.92 -9.95 3.54
C PRO A 106 5.83 -11.16 3.77
N GLN A 107 5.58 -11.88 4.84
CA GLN A 107 6.39 -13.02 5.27
C GLN A 107 5.54 -14.29 5.39
N GLY A 108 6.23 -15.44 5.30
CA GLY A 108 5.60 -16.74 5.35
C GLY A 108 5.22 -17.27 3.98
N ALA A 109 4.78 -18.53 3.95
CA ALA A 109 4.30 -19.18 2.75
C ALA A 109 2.88 -18.71 2.39
N LEU A 110 2.57 -18.70 1.11
CA LEU A 110 1.19 -18.59 0.64
C LEU A 110 0.43 -19.85 1.07
N GLN A 111 -0.70 -19.68 1.72
CA GLN A 111 -1.53 -20.80 2.18
C GLN A 111 -2.47 -21.27 1.07
N GLY A 112 -2.74 -22.57 1.01
CA GLY A 112 -3.62 -23.16 0.01
C GLY A 112 -3.01 -23.30 -1.40
N VAL A 113 -1.87 -22.67 -1.65
CA VAL A 113 -1.18 -22.74 -2.95
C VAL A 113 -0.32 -24.00 -3.01
N THR A 114 -0.54 -24.85 -4.01
CA THR A 114 0.16 -26.13 -4.18
C THR A 114 1.37 -26.01 -5.10
N ALA A 115 1.28 -25.15 -6.15
CA ALA A 115 2.35 -24.95 -7.11
C ALA A 115 2.31 -23.52 -7.71
N LEU A 116 3.32 -23.21 -8.50
CA LEU A 116 3.38 -22.01 -9.33
C LEU A 116 3.24 -22.40 -10.79
N ALA A 117 2.45 -21.66 -11.54
CA ALA A 117 2.25 -21.90 -12.97
C ALA A 117 3.53 -21.72 -13.81
N ALA A 118 4.57 -21.09 -13.26
CA ALA A 118 5.88 -20.97 -13.88
C ALA A 118 6.98 -20.86 -12.83
N ALA A 119 8.10 -21.51 -13.06
CA ALA A 119 9.29 -21.34 -12.24
C ALA A 119 9.98 -20.00 -12.56
N ILE A 120 10.44 -19.29 -11.53
CA ILE A 120 11.18 -18.05 -11.66
C ILE A 120 12.57 -18.22 -11.06
N ASP A 121 13.57 -18.18 -11.91
CA ASP A 121 14.98 -18.18 -11.51
C ASP A 121 15.41 -16.82 -10.89
N PRO A 122 16.56 -16.74 -10.23
CA PRO A 122 17.03 -15.49 -9.64
C PRO A 122 17.18 -14.34 -10.63
N HIS A 123 17.66 -14.60 -11.86
CA HIS A 123 17.81 -13.59 -12.90
C HIS A 123 16.47 -13.11 -13.44
N GLY A 124 15.51 -14.02 -13.59
CA GLY A 124 14.12 -13.70 -13.94
C GLY A 124 13.44 -12.84 -12.87
N ALA A 125 13.64 -13.17 -11.59
CA ALA A 125 13.13 -12.37 -10.49
C ALA A 125 13.72 -10.94 -10.47
N ALA A 126 15.03 -10.82 -10.75
CA ALA A 126 15.69 -9.51 -10.84
C ALA A 126 15.15 -8.67 -12.02
N ARG A 127 14.87 -9.29 -13.18
CA ARG A 127 14.23 -8.60 -14.33
C ARG A 127 12.81 -8.16 -14.03
N LEU A 128 12.00 -9.02 -13.43
CA LEU A 128 10.64 -8.69 -13.01
C LEU A 128 10.64 -7.48 -12.07
N ARG A 129 11.53 -7.51 -11.07
CA ARG A 129 11.66 -6.44 -10.08
C ARG A 129 12.00 -5.09 -10.70
N ARG A 130 12.86 -5.04 -11.75
CA ARG A 130 13.16 -3.79 -12.47
C ARG A 130 11.92 -3.22 -13.18
N ASN A 131 10.96 -4.05 -13.51
CA ASN A 131 9.71 -3.68 -14.17
C ASN A 131 8.52 -3.52 -13.19
N GLY A 132 8.78 -3.35 -11.88
CA GLY A 132 7.72 -3.17 -10.89
C GLY A 132 6.89 -4.44 -10.60
N VAL A 133 7.39 -5.62 -10.95
CA VAL A 133 6.73 -6.91 -10.74
C VAL A 133 7.47 -7.72 -9.69
N ASN A 134 6.77 -8.16 -8.65
CA ASN A 134 7.34 -9.02 -7.61
C ASN A 134 7.28 -10.48 -8.04
N ALA A 135 8.29 -11.26 -7.68
CA ALA A 135 8.29 -12.68 -7.96
C ALA A 135 7.68 -13.49 -6.81
N LEU A 136 6.91 -14.52 -7.14
CA LEU A 136 6.62 -15.63 -6.24
C LEU A 136 7.61 -16.75 -6.54
N ARG A 137 8.14 -17.37 -5.49
CA ARG A 137 9.13 -18.45 -5.64
C ARG A 137 8.86 -19.57 -4.66
N LEU A 138 9.06 -20.78 -5.12
CA LEU A 138 9.16 -21.95 -4.24
C LEU A 138 10.53 -21.91 -3.55
N VAL A 139 10.52 -21.91 -2.25
CA VAL A 139 11.72 -21.98 -1.40
C VAL A 139 11.72 -23.34 -0.72
N PRO A 140 12.72 -24.21 -0.98
CA PRO A 140 12.78 -25.54 -0.37
C PRO A 140 12.66 -25.48 1.16
N GLY A 141 11.83 -26.33 1.73
CA GLY A 141 11.54 -26.36 3.17
C GLY A 141 10.67 -25.22 3.71
N HIS A 142 10.37 -24.19 2.89
CA HIS A 142 9.67 -22.99 3.33
C HIS A 142 8.41 -22.67 2.51
N GLY A 143 8.12 -23.46 1.46
CA GLY A 143 6.95 -23.28 0.61
C GLY A 143 7.04 -22.11 -0.38
N ILE A 144 5.91 -21.73 -0.96
CA ILE A 144 5.83 -20.66 -1.93
C ILE A 144 5.76 -19.32 -1.20
N ARG A 145 6.72 -18.44 -1.51
CA ARG A 145 6.88 -17.15 -0.82
C ARG A 145 6.93 -15.96 -1.78
N SER A 146 6.55 -14.81 -1.27
CA SER A 146 6.85 -13.53 -1.92
C SER A 146 8.36 -13.26 -1.90
N TRP A 147 8.94 -13.02 -3.09
CA TRP A 147 10.36 -12.66 -3.27
C TRP A 147 10.53 -11.18 -3.60
N GLY A 148 9.74 -10.34 -2.97
CA GLY A 148 9.72 -8.89 -3.10
C GLY A 148 8.41 -8.31 -2.61
N ALA A 149 8.43 -7.02 -2.31
CA ALA A 149 7.26 -6.24 -1.92
C ALA A 149 7.38 -4.81 -2.44
N ARG A 150 7.63 -4.68 -3.75
CA ARG A 150 7.73 -3.39 -4.42
C ARG A 150 6.38 -2.99 -5.02
N THR A 151 6.15 -1.69 -5.08
CA THR A 151 5.04 -1.14 -5.85
C THR A 151 5.32 -1.24 -7.35
N ALA A 152 4.29 -1.10 -8.15
CA ALA A 152 4.40 -1.02 -9.62
C ALA A 152 5.21 0.21 -10.07
N GLY A 153 5.36 1.21 -9.20
CA GLY A 153 6.15 2.41 -9.44
C GLY A 153 7.66 2.26 -9.24
N SER A 154 8.12 1.15 -8.69
CA SER A 154 9.52 0.97 -8.30
C SER A 154 10.53 0.85 -9.46
N GLY A 155 10.10 0.88 -10.70
CA GLY A 155 10.95 0.70 -11.87
C GLY A 155 11.26 1.96 -12.66
N GLN A 156 10.38 2.94 -12.64
CA GLN A 156 10.46 4.18 -13.44
C GLN A 156 9.52 5.24 -12.83
N ASP A 157 9.94 6.46 -12.67
CA ASP A 157 9.12 7.69 -12.52
C ASP A 157 8.30 7.94 -11.23
N SER A 158 8.17 7.04 -10.30
CA SER A 158 7.64 7.36 -8.97
C SER A 158 8.81 7.51 -8.02
N GLY A 159 8.86 8.61 -7.29
CA GLY A 159 9.93 8.92 -6.35
C GLY A 159 10.32 7.71 -5.50
N GLU A 160 11.56 7.61 -5.08
CA GLU A 160 12.07 6.46 -4.30
C GLU A 160 11.27 6.17 -3.03
N GLU A 161 10.55 7.18 -2.54
CA GLU A 161 9.67 7.15 -1.37
C GLU A 161 8.65 6.01 -1.41
N TRP A 162 7.96 5.81 -2.54
CA TRP A 162 6.88 4.82 -2.69
C TRP A 162 7.31 3.51 -3.33
N LYS A 163 8.58 3.22 -3.31
CA LYS A 163 9.18 2.02 -3.90
C LYS A 163 8.71 0.71 -3.26
N TYR A 164 8.39 0.73 -1.97
CA TYR A 164 8.02 -0.45 -1.21
C TYR A 164 6.55 -0.43 -0.80
N ALA A 165 5.84 -1.53 -1.07
CA ALA A 165 4.44 -1.69 -0.70
C ALA A 165 4.18 -1.50 0.80
N PRO A 166 4.97 -2.04 1.74
CA PRO A 166 4.77 -1.78 3.17
C PRO A 166 4.86 -0.29 3.54
N VAL A 167 5.79 0.45 2.94
CA VAL A 167 5.94 1.89 3.20
C VAL A 167 4.73 2.66 2.69
N ARG A 168 4.29 2.38 1.44
CA ARG A 168 3.09 3.03 0.89
C ARG A 168 1.83 2.65 1.67
N ARG A 169 1.69 1.39 2.05
CA ARG A 169 0.54 0.92 2.84
C ARG A 169 0.50 1.56 4.23
N LEU A 170 1.65 1.73 4.88
CA LEU A 170 1.74 2.48 6.13
C LEU A 170 1.25 3.93 5.94
N ALA A 171 1.75 4.64 4.91
CA ALA A 171 1.30 5.99 4.63
C ALA A 171 -0.23 6.06 4.39
N LEU A 172 -0.79 5.15 3.60
CA LEU A 172 -2.23 5.08 3.34
C LEU A 172 -3.04 4.81 4.62
N TYR A 173 -2.54 3.95 5.49
CA TYR A 173 -3.13 3.68 6.80
C TYR A 173 -3.14 4.93 7.70
N LEU A 174 -2.00 5.63 7.75
CA LEU A 174 -1.88 6.89 8.52
C LEU A 174 -2.82 7.97 7.94
N GLU A 175 -2.79 8.16 6.62
CA GLU A 175 -3.66 9.12 5.92
C GLU A 175 -5.15 8.88 6.22
N GLN A 176 -5.62 7.63 6.11
CA GLN A 176 -7.02 7.28 6.39
C GLN A 176 -7.39 7.40 7.87
N SER A 177 -6.50 6.96 8.77
CA SER A 177 -6.76 6.99 10.20
C SER A 177 -6.82 8.41 10.74
N ILE A 178 -5.90 9.28 10.29
CA ILE A 178 -5.89 10.70 10.66
C ILE A 178 -7.14 11.40 10.12
N ASP A 179 -7.45 11.22 8.84
CA ASP A 179 -8.62 11.86 8.20
C ASP A 179 -9.93 11.51 8.94
N ARG A 180 -10.11 10.24 9.31
CA ARG A 180 -11.28 9.79 10.10
C ARG A 180 -11.26 10.30 11.54
N GLY A 181 -10.08 10.30 12.17
CA GLY A 181 -9.92 10.76 13.55
C GLY A 181 -10.15 12.27 13.73
N LEU A 182 -10.11 13.02 12.64
CA LEU A 182 -10.30 14.47 12.63
C LEU A 182 -11.70 14.92 12.21
N GLY A 183 -12.67 14.01 12.04
CA GLY A 183 -14.04 14.35 11.65
C GLY A 183 -14.72 15.37 12.58
N TRP A 184 -14.32 15.45 13.84
CA TRP A 184 -14.80 16.45 14.80
C TRP A 184 -14.39 17.89 14.42
N ALA A 185 -13.23 18.04 13.79
CA ALA A 185 -12.66 19.33 13.45
C ALA A 185 -13.48 20.09 12.38
N ALA A 186 -14.28 19.40 11.60
CA ALA A 186 -15.19 20.02 10.61
C ALA A 186 -16.20 21.02 11.23
N PHE A 187 -16.42 20.96 12.55
CA PHE A 187 -17.34 21.84 13.28
C PHE A 187 -16.63 22.91 14.10
N GLU A 188 -15.30 23.00 14.03
CA GLU A 188 -14.50 23.94 14.79
C GLU A 188 -13.98 25.10 13.93
N PRO A 189 -13.69 26.27 14.50
CA PRO A 189 -13.06 27.38 13.78
C PRO A 189 -11.70 26.97 13.20
N ASN A 190 -11.39 27.51 12.02
CA ASN A 190 -10.09 27.26 11.37
C ASN A 190 -9.03 28.24 11.88
N ASP A 191 -8.56 28.03 13.10
CA ASP A 191 -7.68 28.92 13.84
C ASP A 191 -6.62 28.15 14.66
N GLU A 192 -5.71 28.89 15.31
CA GLU A 192 -4.59 28.32 16.06
C GLU A 192 -5.00 27.41 17.23
N PRO A 193 -6.04 27.71 18.04
CA PRO A 193 -6.54 26.77 19.04
C PRO A 193 -6.88 25.39 18.46
N THR A 194 -7.64 25.37 17.36
CA THR A 194 -8.03 24.13 16.69
C THR A 194 -6.82 23.41 16.09
N TRP A 195 -5.90 24.13 15.42
CA TRP A 195 -4.67 23.52 14.90
C TRP A 195 -3.79 22.91 15.99
N THR A 196 -3.74 23.53 17.17
CA THR A 196 -3.03 22.98 18.33
C THR A 196 -3.65 21.66 18.79
N GLN A 197 -4.97 21.57 18.83
CA GLN A 197 -5.68 20.35 19.19
C GLN A 197 -5.48 19.26 18.12
N VAL A 198 -5.54 19.61 16.84
CA VAL A 198 -5.24 18.70 15.72
C VAL A 198 -3.83 18.13 15.85
N ARG A 199 -2.81 18.99 16.08
CA ARG A 199 -1.43 18.52 16.31
C ARG A 199 -1.34 17.53 17.45
N ALA A 200 -2.00 17.82 18.57
CA ALA A 200 -1.98 16.94 19.75
C ALA A 200 -2.62 15.57 19.48
N VAL A 201 -3.78 15.54 18.80
CA VAL A 201 -4.49 14.29 18.45
C VAL A 201 -3.66 13.46 17.48
N VAL A 202 -3.12 14.07 16.42
CA VAL A 202 -2.30 13.37 15.44
C VAL A 202 -0.99 12.88 16.05
N ALA A 203 -0.33 13.68 16.88
CA ALA A 203 0.90 13.27 17.57
C ALA A 203 0.66 12.10 18.53
N ALA A 204 -0.45 12.10 19.26
CA ALA A 204 -0.81 10.97 20.13
C ALA A 204 -1.03 9.66 19.35
N PHE A 205 -1.69 9.73 18.20
CA PHE A 205 -1.87 8.58 17.31
C PHE A 205 -0.53 8.07 16.74
N LEU A 206 0.36 8.97 16.32
CA LEU A 206 1.67 8.59 15.81
C LEU A 206 2.57 8.02 16.91
N GLU A 207 2.50 8.55 18.13
CA GLU A 207 3.21 8.02 19.30
C GLU A 207 2.76 6.57 19.60
N GLU A 208 1.46 6.29 19.55
CA GLU A 208 0.95 4.93 19.71
C GLU A 208 1.47 4.01 18.59
N THR A 209 1.43 4.49 17.34
CA THR A 209 1.92 3.77 16.17
C THR A 209 3.43 3.50 16.26
N PHE A 210 4.20 4.46 16.79
CA PHE A 210 5.63 4.29 17.09
C PHE A 210 5.88 3.17 18.11
N ARG A 211 5.10 3.15 19.21
CA ARG A 211 5.20 2.10 20.24
C ARG A 211 4.92 0.71 19.71
N TYR A 212 4.06 0.59 18.69
CA TYR A 212 3.85 -0.67 17.98
C TYR A 212 4.99 -1.04 17.02
N GLY A 213 6.03 -0.19 16.90
CA GLY A 213 7.21 -0.46 16.08
C GLY A 213 7.00 -0.24 14.59
N ALA A 214 6.11 0.67 14.20
CA ALA A 214 5.83 1.00 12.81
C ALA A 214 6.91 1.84 12.14
N PHE A 215 7.69 2.58 12.93
CA PHE A 215 8.67 3.56 12.46
C PHE A 215 10.10 3.15 12.83
N ALA A 216 11.05 3.61 12.05
CA ALA A 216 12.47 3.60 12.41
C ALA A 216 12.75 4.76 13.37
N GLY A 217 13.90 4.67 14.08
CA GLY A 217 14.30 5.66 15.09
C GLY A 217 14.23 5.07 16.49
N ARG A 218 14.90 5.72 17.41
CA ARG A 218 14.97 5.33 18.85
C ARG A 218 14.06 6.19 19.70
N THR A 219 13.79 7.41 19.25
CA THR A 219 12.93 8.37 19.91
C THR A 219 11.81 8.83 18.97
N PRO A 220 10.70 9.37 19.48
CA PRO A 220 9.64 9.94 18.67
C PRO A 220 10.15 11.01 17.67
N GLU A 221 11.05 11.87 18.11
CA GLU A 221 11.61 12.98 17.32
C GLU A 221 12.43 12.49 16.11
N GLU A 222 13.08 11.32 16.24
CA GLU A 222 13.79 10.66 15.14
C GLU A 222 12.82 9.93 14.20
N SER A 223 11.59 9.65 14.63
CA SER A 223 10.68 8.70 14.01
C SER A 223 9.55 9.34 13.23
N TYR A 224 9.02 10.47 13.71
CA TYR A 224 7.94 11.18 13.03
C TYR A 224 7.88 12.67 13.42
N PHE A 225 7.15 13.44 12.62
CA PHE A 225 6.76 14.81 12.97
C PHE A 225 5.35 15.12 12.46
N VAL A 226 4.72 16.10 13.09
CA VAL A 226 3.43 16.68 12.71
C VAL A 226 3.56 18.19 12.66
N ARG A 227 3.07 18.77 11.55
CA ARG A 227 2.95 20.22 11.40
C ARG A 227 1.53 20.56 10.96
N CYS A 228 0.93 21.52 11.61
CA CYS A 228 -0.40 22.02 11.29
C CYS A 228 -0.48 23.46 11.81
N GLY A 229 -0.56 24.44 10.95
CA GLY A 229 -0.55 25.85 11.30
C GLY A 229 -0.32 26.72 10.06
N LEU A 230 0.05 27.99 10.26
CA LEU A 230 0.33 28.90 9.16
C LEU A 230 1.52 28.49 8.28
N GLU A 231 2.38 27.62 8.77
CA GLU A 231 3.50 27.04 8.01
C GLU A 231 3.06 26.00 6.97
N THR A 232 1.88 25.41 7.15
CA THR A 232 1.34 24.39 6.23
C THR A 232 0.05 24.84 5.54
N THR A 233 -0.73 25.72 6.17
CA THR A 233 -2.04 26.19 5.69
C THR A 233 -1.93 27.65 5.26
N THR A 234 -2.14 27.90 3.98
CA THR A 234 -2.10 29.28 3.45
C THR A 234 -3.39 30.03 3.76
N GLN A 235 -3.37 31.38 3.69
CA GLN A 235 -4.58 32.19 3.85
C GLN A 235 -5.69 31.77 2.88
N ARG A 236 -5.31 31.41 1.64
CA ARG A 236 -6.27 30.91 0.63
C ARG A 236 -6.87 29.56 1.02
N ASP A 237 -6.10 28.69 1.68
CA ASP A 237 -6.63 27.42 2.19
C ASP A 237 -7.66 27.71 3.29
N ILE A 238 -7.36 28.64 4.22
CA ILE A 238 -8.27 29.06 5.29
C ILE A 238 -9.59 29.59 4.71
N GLU A 239 -9.52 30.49 3.72
CA GLU A 239 -10.68 31.04 3.03
C GLU A 239 -11.53 29.98 2.30
N ASN A 240 -10.91 28.88 1.88
CA ASN A 240 -11.59 27.74 1.27
C ASN A 240 -12.03 26.66 2.29
N GLY A 241 -11.94 26.91 3.59
CA GLY A 241 -12.27 25.94 4.62
C GLY A 241 -11.33 24.72 4.63
N LEU A 242 -10.06 24.90 4.28
CA LEU A 242 -9.09 23.81 4.23
C LEU A 242 -8.05 23.98 5.34
N VAL A 243 -7.70 22.88 6.00
CA VAL A 243 -6.52 22.78 6.87
C VAL A 243 -5.55 21.77 6.26
N VAL A 244 -4.27 22.15 6.20
CA VAL A 244 -3.21 21.30 5.68
C VAL A 244 -2.37 20.77 6.84
N ILE A 245 -2.40 19.47 7.03
CA ILE A 245 -1.62 18.76 8.03
C ILE A 245 -0.48 18.05 7.30
N GLU A 246 0.75 18.38 7.67
CA GLU A 246 1.94 17.74 7.15
C GLU A 246 2.44 16.72 8.18
N VAL A 247 2.55 15.46 7.74
CA VAL A 247 3.05 14.36 8.55
C VAL A 247 4.26 13.75 7.87
N GLY A 248 5.35 13.63 8.61
CA GLY A 248 6.53 12.89 8.17
C GLY A 248 6.81 11.72 9.10
N PHE A 249 7.29 10.62 8.54
CA PHE A 249 7.69 9.46 9.30
C PHE A 249 8.92 8.78 8.70
N ALA A 250 9.71 8.13 9.54
CA ALA A 250 10.83 7.31 9.15
C ALA A 250 10.35 5.86 8.96
N PRO A 251 10.28 5.34 7.72
CA PRO A 251 9.88 3.95 7.49
C PRO A 251 10.98 2.99 7.94
N LEU A 252 10.61 1.76 8.30
CA LEU A 252 11.58 0.74 8.69
C LEU A 252 12.60 0.40 7.59
N ARG A 253 12.24 0.60 6.32
CA ARG A 253 13.11 0.49 5.13
C ARG A 253 12.44 1.17 3.93
N PRO A 254 13.17 1.93 3.12
CA PRO A 254 14.51 2.50 3.34
C PRO A 254 14.50 3.54 4.47
N ALA A 255 15.67 3.94 4.96
CA ALA A 255 15.82 4.79 6.15
C ALA A 255 15.63 6.30 5.91
N GLU A 256 14.99 6.71 4.82
CA GLU A 256 14.69 8.12 4.55
C GLU A 256 13.30 8.50 5.01
N PHE A 257 13.13 9.74 5.48
CA PHE A 257 11.83 10.26 5.88
C PHE A 257 10.86 10.31 4.70
N VAL A 258 9.65 9.84 4.93
CA VAL A 258 8.53 9.98 4.01
C VAL A 258 7.61 11.06 4.56
N VAL A 259 7.26 12.03 3.73
CA VAL A 259 6.39 13.15 4.10
C VAL A 259 5.14 13.12 3.23
N PHE A 260 3.99 13.22 3.84
CA PHE A 260 2.73 13.38 3.14
C PHE A 260 1.90 14.53 3.73
N ARG A 261 0.99 15.06 2.95
CA ARG A 261 0.09 16.15 3.35
C ARG A 261 -1.35 15.68 3.25
N ILE A 262 -2.07 15.83 4.35
CA ILE A 262 -3.52 15.65 4.39
C ILE A 262 -4.14 17.04 4.24
N ARG A 263 -5.03 17.17 3.26
CA ARG A 263 -5.92 18.33 3.14
C ARG A 263 -7.26 17.89 3.68
N HIS A 264 -7.56 18.36 4.86
CA HIS A 264 -8.85 18.13 5.48
C HIS A 264 -9.75 19.33 5.22
N ARG A 265 -10.96 19.07 4.78
CA ARG A 265 -11.93 20.11 4.47
C ARG A 265 -12.83 20.30 5.67
N TRP A 266 -12.92 21.52 6.12
CA TRP A 266 -13.92 21.98 7.06
C TRP A 266 -15.17 22.36 6.24
N ASP A 267 -16.18 21.53 6.20
CA ASP A 267 -17.47 21.84 5.55
C ASP A 267 -18.42 22.50 6.54
#